data_1f375fcfdeb88b2055747d66f1ca5a44
#
_entry.id   1f375fcfdeb88b2055747d66f1ca5a44
#
_cell.length_a   1.000
_cell.length_b   1.000
_cell.length_c   1.000
_cell.angle_alpha   90.00
_cell.angle_beta   90.00
_cell.angle_gamma   90.00
#
_symmetry.space_group_name_H-M   'P 1'
#
loop_
_entity.id
_entity.type
_entity.pdbx_description
1 polymer ?
#
loop_
_entity_poly.entity_id
_entity_poly.type
_entity_poly.pdbx_seq_one_letter_code
_entity_poly.pdbx_strand_id
1 'polypeptide(L)'
;MANLLKNAPTTGAALKPIVFILKALSAPSQAWKGPAPELVAVMYDLFTIFGSNYWILVFALPGMSKEKALNCVSNIVIKATIEKGKGAQSKGAQIMRGALDALLNPADLSFAPVTPSELLISLHLLVTTEAGKTSTSATMAAITYCIGKESFSERFTANVLKSSITELLNVVNGDASKLSKLFLRLLIQSVTLRPELKLFSLEICLKLIEMEIWTKNPSLWKGCLHLLPMFGEESYHTYLSLPLEVLTGVMKGNVKLLKSLSSYVKLR
;
A
#
# COMPACT_ATOMS: atom_id res chain seq x y z
N MET A 1 -18.20 17.54 -25.30
CA MET A 1 -17.68 17.30 -23.95
C MET A 1 -16.18 17.55 -23.83
N ALA A 2 -15.34 16.97 -24.68
CA ALA A 2 -13.88 17.24 -24.69
C ALA A 2 -13.53 18.74 -24.76
N ASN A 3 -14.23 19.53 -25.58
CA ASN A 3 -14.03 20.98 -25.68
C ASN A 3 -14.49 21.76 -24.43
N LEU A 4 -15.53 21.30 -23.73
CA LEU A 4 -15.98 21.87 -22.46
C LEU A 4 -14.96 21.64 -21.35
N LEU A 5 -14.32 20.45 -21.32
CA LEU A 5 -13.32 20.10 -20.32
C LEU A 5 -11.96 20.76 -20.61
N LYS A 6 -11.61 20.95 -21.91
CA LYS A 6 -10.39 21.68 -22.31
C LYS A 6 -10.43 23.16 -21.94
N ASN A 7 -11.61 23.75 -21.94
CA ASN A 7 -11.83 25.17 -21.66
C ASN A 7 -12.37 25.42 -20.24
N ALA A 8 -12.42 24.39 -19.40
CA ALA A 8 -12.91 24.51 -18.02
C ALA A 8 -12.00 25.41 -17.19
N PRO A 9 -12.55 26.44 -16.54
CA PRO A 9 -11.75 27.30 -15.67
C PRO A 9 -11.21 26.50 -14.49
N THR A 10 -9.96 26.76 -14.15
CA THR A 10 -9.21 26.06 -13.07
C THR A 10 -9.65 26.45 -11.65
N THR A 11 -10.65 27.31 -11.48
CA THR A 11 -11.11 27.82 -10.19
C THR A 11 -12.35 27.10 -9.65
N GLY A 12 -12.37 26.87 -8.32
CA GLY A 12 -13.26 25.91 -7.63
C GLY A 12 -14.78 26.07 -7.84
N ALA A 13 -15.32 27.25 -8.11
CA ALA A 13 -16.77 27.44 -8.27
C ALA A 13 -17.29 26.92 -9.62
N ALA A 14 -16.53 27.10 -10.70
CA ALA A 14 -16.89 26.65 -12.04
C ALA A 14 -16.68 25.14 -12.26
N LEU A 15 -15.94 24.47 -11.35
CA LEU A 15 -15.74 23.03 -11.40
C LEU A 15 -16.92 22.22 -10.85
N LYS A 16 -17.76 22.81 -9.98
CA LYS A 16 -18.91 22.10 -9.36
C LYS A 16 -19.87 21.48 -10.38
N PRO A 17 -20.32 22.19 -11.45
CA PRO A 17 -21.16 21.60 -12.47
C PRO A 17 -20.48 20.45 -13.22
N ILE A 18 -19.19 20.59 -13.53
CA ILE A 18 -18.40 19.56 -14.21
C ILE A 18 -18.27 18.31 -13.35
N VAL A 19 -17.98 18.45 -12.05
CA VAL A 19 -17.95 17.35 -11.10
C VAL A 19 -19.30 16.65 -11.02
N PHE A 20 -20.39 17.41 -10.98
CA PHE A 20 -21.74 16.85 -10.96
C PHE A 20 -22.04 16.03 -12.22
N ILE A 21 -21.73 16.56 -13.41
CA ILE A 21 -21.91 15.86 -14.68
C ILE A 21 -21.05 14.60 -14.73
N LEU A 22 -19.76 14.68 -14.30
CA LEU A 22 -18.87 13.52 -14.27
C LEU A 22 -19.36 12.45 -13.30
N LYS A 23 -19.85 12.83 -12.12
CA LYS A 23 -20.49 11.91 -11.19
C LYS A 23 -21.71 11.23 -11.79
N ALA A 24 -22.59 11.99 -12.44
CA ALA A 24 -23.79 11.45 -13.08
C ALA A 24 -23.44 10.47 -14.22
N LEU A 25 -22.43 10.79 -15.03
CA LEU A 25 -21.99 9.95 -16.15
C LEU A 25 -21.17 8.72 -15.70
N SER A 26 -20.56 8.78 -14.53
CA SER A 26 -19.80 7.66 -13.93
C SER A 26 -20.67 6.79 -13.03
N ALA A 27 -21.88 7.22 -12.71
CA ALA A 27 -22.80 6.45 -11.89
C ALA A 27 -23.27 5.19 -12.64
N PRO A 28 -23.26 4.00 -11.99
CA PRO A 28 -23.80 2.79 -12.59
C PRO A 28 -25.29 2.98 -12.90
N SER A 29 -25.72 2.61 -14.11
CA SER A 29 -27.13 2.53 -14.49
C SER A 29 -27.51 1.08 -14.75
N GLN A 30 -28.82 0.78 -14.84
CA GLN A 30 -29.30 -0.56 -15.22
C GLN A 30 -28.74 -1.04 -16.57
N ALA A 31 -28.49 -0.11 -17.50
CA ALA A 31 -27.96 -0.40 -18.84
C ALA A 31 -26.44 -0.26 -18.94
N TRP A 32 -25.79 0.33 -17.92
CA TRP A 32 -24.39 0.73 -18.00
C TRP A 32 -23.70 0.55 -16.65
N LYS A 33 -22.71 -0.35 -16.59
CA LYS A 33 -22.06 -0.78 -15.34
C LYS A 33 -20.79 0.02 -14.95
N GLY A 34 -20.46 1.09 -15.70
CA GLY A 34 -19.29 1.92 -15.44
C GLY A 34 -19.23 3.13 -16.36
N PRO A 35 -18.19 3.98 -16.25
CA PRO A 35 -18.02 5.11 -17.17
C PRO A 35 -17.76 4.64 -18.60
N ALA A 36 -18.39 5.30 -19.59
CA ALA A 36 -18.21 4.99 -21.01
C ALA A 36 -16.72 4.97 -21.39
N PRO A 37 -16.24 3.99 -22.18
CA PRO A 37 -14.82 3.90 -22.56
C PRO A 37 -14.30 5.19 -23.19
N GLU A 38 -15.14 5.86 -24.01
CA GLU A 38 -14.81 7.15 -24.64
C GLU A 38 -14.65 8.26 -23.59
N LEU A 39 -15.47 8.26 -22.55
CA LEU A 39 -15.37 9.20 -21.44
C LEU A 39 -14.08 8.95 -20.63
N VAL A 40 -13.76 7.69 -20.37
CA VAL A 40 -12.51 7.29 -19.67
C VAL A 40 -11.29 7.74 -20.48
N ALA A 41 -11.29 7.53 -21.80
CA ALA A 41 -10.22 7.97 -22.68
C ALA A 41 -10.04 9.50 -22.63
N VAL A 42 -11.12 10.26 -22.76
CA VAL A 42 -11.10 11.73 -22.69
C VAL A 42 -10.60 12.22 -21.33
N MET A 43 -11.02 11.59 -20.22
CA MET A 43 -10.56 11.94 -18.87
C MET A 43 -9.08 11.66 -18.69
N TYR A 44 -8.58 10.55 -19.25
CA TYR A 44 -7.18 10.19 -19.21
C TYR A 44 -6.32 11.15 -20.04
N ASP A 45 -6.77 11.52 -21.24
CA ASP A 45 -6.09 12.50 -22.08
C ASP A 45 -6.02 13.88 -21.43
N LEU A 46 -7.12 14.30 -20.77
CA LEU A 46 -7.14 15.53 -19.99
C LEU A 46 -6.15 15.50 -18.82
N PHE A 47 -5.98 14.34 -18.20
CA PHE A 47 -4.98 14.17 -17.16
C PHE A 47 -3.55 14.32 -17.68
N THR A 48 -3.23 13.72 -18.84
CA THR A 48 -1.92 13.83 -19.46
C THR A 48 -1.59 15.27 -19.87
N ILE A 49 -2.60 16.03 -20.31
CA ILE A 49 -2.47 17.42 -20.77
C ILE A 49 -2.38 18.41 -19.60
N PHE A 50 -3.24 18.27 -18.60
CA PHE A 50 -3.39 19.29 -17.55
C PHE A 50 -2.71 18.95 -16.22
N GLY A 51 -2.22 17.74 -16.04
CA GLY A 51 -1.33 17.29 -14.95
C GLY A 51 -1.66 17.70 -13.50
N SER A 52 -2.60 18.61 -13.28
CA SER A 52 -2.91 19.23 -11.99
C SER A 52 -4.30 18.87 -11.43
N ASN A 53 -5.21 18.36 -12.27
CA ASN A 53 -6.60 18.11 -11.90
C ASN A 53 -6.89 16.62 -11.63
N TYR A 54 -6.10 16.00 -10.78
CA TYR A 54 -6.20 14.57 -10.43
C TYR A 54 -7.55 14.11 -9.91
N TRP A 55 -8.35 14.99 -9.32
CA TRP A 55 -9.67 14.66 -8.82
C TRP A 55 -10.63 14.21 -9.94
N ILE A 56 -10.41 14.65 -11.20
CA ILE A 56 -11.20 14.22 -12.36
C ILE A 56 -11.01 12.73 -12.61
N LEU A 57 -9.79 12.23 -12.44
CA LEU A 57 -9.44 10.83 -12.68
C LEU A 57 -10.09 9.87 -11.70
N VAL A 58 -10.42 10.33 -10.49
CA VAL A 58 -11.08 9.49 -9.49
C VAL A 58 -12.36 8.85 -10.04
N PHE A 59 -13.11 9.58 -10.88
CA PHE A 59 -14.34 9.07 -11.49
C PHE A 59 -14.10 8.14 -12.68
N ALA A 60 -12.95 8.24 -13.32
CA ALA A 60 -12.58 7.42 -14.47
C ALA A 60 -11.87 6.12 -14.09
N LEU A 61 -11.27 6.05 -12.89
CA LEU A 61 -10.49 4.91 -12.43
C LEU A 61 -11.19 3.55 -12.58
N PRO A 62 -12.47 3.38 -12.19
CA PRO A 62 -13.17 2.09 -12.34
C PRO A 62 -13.30 1.59 -13.78
N GLY A 63 -13.29 2.49 -14.76
CA GLY A 63 -13.41 2.13 -16.19
C GLY A 63 -12.07 2.04 -16.93
N MET A 64 -10.94 2.24 -16.24
CA MET A 64 -9.60 2.14 -16.85
C MET A 64 -9.13 0.69 -16.95
N SER A 65 -8.18 0.45 -17.87
CA SER A 65 -7.40 -0.79 -17.80
C SER A 65 -6.55 -0.80 -16.51
N LYS A 66 -6.22 -2.01 -16.02
CA LYS A 66 -5.39 -2.21 -14.82
C LYS A 66 -4.14 -1.34 -14.82
N GLU A 67 -3.38 -1.38 -15.90
CA GLU A 67 -2.12 -0.63 -16.03
C GLU A 67 -2.34 0.88 -15.90
N LYS A 68 -3.34 1.43 -16.59
CA LYS A 68 -3.70 2.86 -16.52
C LYS A 68 -4.16 3.24 -15.12
N ALA A 69 -4.99 2.44 -14.48
CA ALA A 69 -5.49 2.70 -13.13
C ALA A 69 -4.34 2.72 -12.10
N LEU A 70 -3.44 1.74 -12.13
CA LEU A 70 -2.27 1.69 -11.24
C LEU A 70 -1.32 2.87 -11.47
N ASN A 71 -1.08 3.25 -12.74
CA ASN A 71 -0.26 4.42 -13.05
C ASN A 71 -0.90 5.72 -12.54
N CYS A 72 -2.21 5.90 -12.72
CA CYS A 72 -2.93 7.05 -12.18
C CYS A 72 -2.82 7.14 -10.65
N VAL A 73 -3.05 6.05 -9.94
CA VAL A 73 -2.94 6.02 -8.47
C VAL A 73 -1.52 6.34 -8.02
N SER A 74 -0.51 5.76 -8.65
CA SER A 74 0.90 6.05 -8.38
C SER A 74 1.19 7.56 -8.51
N ASN A 75 0.74 8.18 -9.59
CA ASN A 75 0.89 9.62 -9.81
C ASN A 75 0.13 10.46 -8.76
N ILE A 76 -1.08 10.05 -8.38
CA ILE A 76 -1.86 10.72 -7.32
C ILE A 76 -1.12 10.65 -5.99
N VAL A 77 -0.54 9.49 -5.63
CA VAL A 77 0.21 9.31 -4.39
C VAL A 77 1.49 10.16 -4.39
N ILE A 78 2.25 10.18 -5.50
CA ILE A 78 3.45 11.02 -5.64
C ILE A 78 3.09 12.49 -5.45
N LYS A 79 2.04 12.97 -6.08
CA LYS A 79 1.62 14.38 -5.98
C LYS A 79 1.02 14.75 -4.63
N ALA A 80 0.33 13.83 -3.95
CA ALA A 80 -0.15 14.06 -2.59
C ALA A 80 0.97 14.40 -1.59
N THR A 81 2.21 14.01 -1.91
CA THR A 81 3.40 14.34 -1.10
C THR A 81 3.86 15.79 -1.29
N ILE A 82 3.74 16.31 -2.50
CA ILE A 82 4.27 17.64 -2.89
C ILE A 82 3.45 18.76 -2.21
N GLU A 83 2.17 18.53 -1.97
CA GLU A 83 1.29 19.45 -1.25
C GLU A 83 1.49 19.37 0.28
N LYS A 84 2.74 19.55 0.73
CA LYS A 84 3.10 19.60 2.15
C LYS A 84 2.45 20.82 2.82
N GLY A 85 1.43 20.59 3.62
CA GLY A 85 0.93 21.73 4.37
C GLY A 85 -0.05 21.45 5.50
N LYS A 86 -0.91 20.44 5.45
CA LYS A 86 -1.96 20.25 6.48
C LYS A 86 -2.30 18.79 6.82
N GLY A 87 -1.32 17.89 6.80
CA GLY A 87 -1.51 16.49 7.25
C GLY A 87 -2.62 15.76 6.50
N ALA A 88 -3.41 14.96 7.24
CA ALA A 88 -4.50 14.14 6.68
C ALA A 88 -5.64 14.94 6.02
N GLN A 89 -5.70 16.23 6.21
CA GLN A 89 -6.73 17.12 5.64
C GLN A 89 -6.25 17.86 4.38
N SER A 90 -5.01 17.63 3.90
CA SER A 90 -4.54 18.24 2.67
C SER A 90 -5.42 17.81 1.48
N LYS A 91 -5.56 18.70 0.48
CA LYS A 91 -6.32 18.41 -0.75
C LYS A 91 -5.77 17.15 -1.44
N GLY A 92 -4.44 16.99 -1.49
CA GLY A 92 -3.78 15.81 -2.04
C GLY A 92 -4.15 14.52 -1.31
N ALA A 93 -4.19 14.53 0.03
CA ALA A 93 -4.61 13.36 0.81
C ALA A 93 -6.09 13.00 0.58
N GLN A 94 -6.97 14.00 0.42
CA GLN A 94 -8.38 13.76 0.10
C GLN A 94 -8.55 13.15 -1.29
N ILE A 95 -7.85 13.64 -2.31
CA ILE A 95 -7.87 13.08 -3.67
C ILE A 95 -7.34 11.65 -3.66
N MET A 96 -6.24 11.38 -2.96
CA MET A 96 -5.67 10.04 -2.81
C MET A 96 -6.68 9.06 -2.21
N ARG A 97 -7.35 9.45 -1.11
CA ARG A 97 -8.38 8.60 -0.50
C ARG A 97 -9.55 8.36 -1.43
N GLY A 98 -10.04 9.41 -2.12
CA GLY A 98 -11.10 9.29 -3.11
C GLY A 98 -10.73 8.33 -4.25
N ALA A 99 -9.48 8.34 -4.72
CA ALA A 99 -8.98 7.42 -5.73
C ALA A 99 -8.96 5.97 -5.22
N LEU A 100 -8.50 5.75 -4.00
CA LEU A 100 -8.49 4.43 -3.36
C LEU A 100 -9.92 3.92 -3.13
N ASP A 101 -10.83 4.80 -2.69
CA ASP A 101 -12.25 4.47 -2.53
C ASP A 101 -12.88 4.04 -3.85
N ALA A 102 -12.61 4.78 -4.94
CA ALA A 102 -13.14 4.47 -6.25
C ALA A 102 -12.65 3.10 -6.79
N LEU A 103 -11.41 2.73 -6.49
CA LEU A 103 -10.86 1.44 -6.92
C LEU A 103 -11.31 0.27 -6.03
N LEU A 104 -11.42 0.49 -4.72
CA LEU A 104 -11.67 -0.58 -3.76
C LEU A 104 -13.16 -0.78 -3.46
N ASN A 105 -14.02 0.21 -3.72
CA ASN A 105 -15.48 0.13 -3.61
C ASN A 105 -16.17 0.45 -4.95
N PRO A 106 -15.84 -0.21 -6.05
CA PRO A 106 -16.69 -0.08 -7.24
C PRO A 106 -18.09 -0.60 -6.93
N ALA A 107 -19.09 0.03 -7.50
CA ALA A 107 -20.49 -0.38 -7.33
C ALA A 107 -20.74 -1.84 -7.77
N ASP A 108 -19.91 -2.34 -8.67
CA ASP A 108 -19.88 -3.73 -9.10
C ASP A 108 -18.42 -4.22 -9.12
N LEU A 109 -18.12 -5.24 -8.30
CA LEU A 109 -16.79 -5.81 -8.12
C LEU A 109 -16.24 -6.50 -9.36
N SER A 110 -17.12 -6.98 -10.24
CA SER A 110 -16.71 -7.62 -11.50
C SER A 110 -16.02 -6.65 -12.46
N PHE A 111 -16.12 -5.35 -12.20
CA PHE A 111 -15.50 -4.27 -12.99
C PHE A 111 -14.35 -3.56 -12.26
N ALA A 112 -13.93 -4.06 -11.10
CA ALA A 112 -12.74 -3.50 -10.45
C ALA A 112 -11.51 -3.73 -11.36
N PRO A 113 -10.86 -2.66 -11.84
CA PRO A 113 -9.73 -2.81 -12.77
C PRO A 113 -8.50 -3.40 -12.09
N VAL A 114 -8.46 -3.36 -10.76
CA VAL A 114 -7.31 -3.73 -9.94
C VAL A 114 -7.79 -4.51 -8.73
N THR A 115 -7.14 -5.62 -8.45
CA THR A 115 -7.37 -6.36 -7.21
C THR A 115 -6.69 -5.66 -6.01
N PRO A 116 -7.17 -5.87 -4.77
CA PRO A 116 -6.53 -5.33 -3.57
C PRO A 116 -5.05 -5.73 -3.45
N SER A 117 -4.69 -6.96 -3.84
CA SER A 117 -3.31 -7.45 -3.83
C SER A 117 -2.43 -6.67 -4.81
N GLU A 118 -2.87 -6.52 -6.06
CA GLU A 118 -2.15 -5.77 -7.09
C GLU A 118 -1.94 -4.30 -6.70
N LEU A 119 -2.94 -3.69 -6.07
CA LEU A 119 -2.82 -2.33 -5.56
C LEU A 119 -1.74 -2.22 -4.47
N LEU A 120 -1.75 -3.13 -3.48
CA LEU A 120 -0.73 -3.14 -2.42
C LEU A 120 0.67 -3.35 -2.98
N ILE A 121 0.84 -4.29 -3.90
CA ILE A 121 2.12 -4.57 -4.56
C ILE A 121 2.60 -3.32 -5.31
N SER A 122 1.73 -2.71 -6.12
CA SER A 122 2.06 -1.49 -6.87
C SER A 122 2.49 -0.33 -5.96
N LEU A 123 1.78 -0.11 -4.85
CA LEU A 123 2.14 0.91 -3.86
C LEU A 123 3.50 0.63 -3.20
N HIS A 124 3.83 -0.63 -2.90
CA HIS A 124 5.15 -0.98 -2.35
C HIS A 124 6.27 -0.79 -3.36
N LEU A 125 6.05 -1.20 -4.61
CA LEU A 125 7.04 -1.05 -5.67
C LEU A 125 7.26 0.44 -6.04
N LEU A 126 6.25 1.29 -5.87
CA LEU A 126 6.38 2.72 -6.12
C LEU A 126 7.55 3.33 -5.32
N VAL A 127 7.73 2.95 -4.05
CA VAL A 127 8.80 3.49 -3.18
C VAL A 127 10.20 3.08 -3.64
N THR A 128 10.32 2.03 -4.44
CA THR A 128 11.61 1.61 -5.02
C THR A 128 12.02 2.44 -6.24
N THR A 129 11.11 3.19 -6.84
CA THR A 129 11.39 4.09 -7.96
C THR A 129 11.98 5.41 -7.47
N GLU A 130 12.75 6.10 -8.33
CA GLU A 130 13.32 7.42 -7.98
C GLU A 130 12.23 8.45 -7.65
N ALA A 131 11.15 8.49 -8.43
CA ALA A 131 10.00 9.35 -8.15
C ALA A 131 9.28 9.00 -6.85
N GLY A 132 9.26 7.72 -6.48
CA GLY A 132 8.58 7.23 -5.29
C GLY A 132 9.38 7.40 -4.00
N LYS A 133 10.71 7.52 -4.05
CA LYS A 133 11.56 7.71 -2.85
C LYS A 133 11.13 8.95 -2.05
N THR A 134 10.77 10.02 -2.73
CA THR A 134 10.29 11.27 -2.10
C THR A 134 8.88 11.16 -1.55
N SER A 135 8.09 10.18 -2.00
CA SER A 135 6.68 9.99 -1.65
C SER A 135 6.43 8.89 -0.61
N THR A 136 7.48 8.37 0.03
CA THR A 136 7.37 7.26 1.01
C THR A 136 6.30 7.51 2.08
N SER A 137 6.17 8.73 2.59
CA SER A 137 5.16 9.09 3.61
C SER A 137 3.73 9.00 3.07
N ALA A 138 3.48 9.49 1.85
CA ALA A 138 2.17 9.42 1.22
C ALA A 138 1.81 7.98 0.83
N THR A 139 2.78 7.22 0.31
CA THR A 139 2.59 5.80 0.01
C THR A 139 2.25 5.00 1.27
N MET A 140 2.94 5.27 2.37
CA MET A 140 2.62 4.68 3.66
C MET A 140 1.20 5.03 4.12
N ALA A 141 0.80 6.30 3.97
CA ALA A 141 -0.56 6.74 4.30
C ALA A 141 -1.61 6.04 3.42
N ALA A 142 -1.31 5.84 2.12
CA ALA A 142 -2.17 5.10 1.20
C ALA A 142 -2.33 3.63 1.63
N ILE A 143 -1.24 2.93 1.92
CA ILE A 143 -1.26 1.53 2.38
C ILE A 143 -2.04 1.43 3.71
N THR A 144 -1.73 2.29 4.68
CA THR A 144 -2.43 2.30 5.97
C THR A 144 -3.92 2.57 5.80
N TYR A 145 -4.30 3.45 4.88
CA TYR A 145 -5.70 3.72 4.56
C TYR A 145 -6.39 2.49 3.97
N CYS A 146 -5.76 1.81 3.01
CA CYS A 146 -6.31 0.62 2.37
C CYS A 146 -6.60 -0.49 3.38
N ILE A 147 -5.63 -0.85 4.22
CA ILE A 147 -5.77 -2.00 5.11
C ILE A 147 -6.47 -1.67 6.43
N GLY A 148 -6.47 -0.41 6.86
CA GLY A 148 -7.06 0.03 8.14
C GLY A 148 -8.48 0.55 8.04
N LYS A 149 -9.02 0.78 6.83
CA LYS A 149 -10.39 1.27 6.65
C LYS A 149 -11.39 0.13 6.84
N GLU A 150 -12.31 0.28 7.77
CA GLU A 150 -13.31 -0.75 8.11
C GLU A 150 -14.12 -1.21 6.89
N SER A 151 -14.54 -0.28 6.03
CA SER A 151 -15.28 -0.60 4.80
C SER A 151 -14.48 -1.46 3.79
N PHE A 152 -13.18 -1.60 3.97
CA PHE A 152 -12.30 -2.42 3.14
C PHE A 152 -11.89 -3.74 3.81
N SER A 153 -12.37 -4.00 5.03
CA SER A 153 -11.98 -5.19 5.80
C SER A 153 -12.23 -6.51 5.06
N GLU A 154 -13.34 -6.58 4.31
CA GLU A 154 -13.68 -7.74 3.47
C GLU A 154 -12.83 -7.85 2.21
N ARG A 155 -12.19 -6.76 1.80
CA ARG A 155 -11.30 -6.72 0.63
C ARG A 155 -9.88 -7.15 0.98
N PHE A 156 -9.39 -6.73 2.15
CA PHE A 156 -8.06 -7.07 2.65
C PHE A 156 -8.16 -8.22 3.65
N THR A 157 -8.62 -9.37 3.17
CA THR A 157 -8.67 -10.63 3.94
C THR A 157 -7.26 -11.12 4.26
N ALA A 158 -7.13 -12.04 5.21
CA ALA A 158 -5.86 -12.69 5.53
C ALA A 158 -5.20 -13.31 4.29
N ASN A 159 -5.98 -13.92 3.39
CA ASN A 159 -5.47 -14.52 2.16
C ASN A 159 -4.92 -13.49 1.18
N VAL A 160 -5.61 -12.36 1.01
CA VAL A 160 -5.13 -11.25 0.16
C VAL A 160 -3.83 -10.68 0.70
N LEU A 161 -3.73 -10.47 2.01
CA LEU A 161 -2.51 -9.97 2.65
C LEU A 161 -1.36 -10.98 2.54
N LYS A 162 -1.60 -12.29 2.77
CA LYS A 162 -0.62 -13.35 2.55
C LYS A 162 -0.09 -13.34 1.11
N SER A 163 -0.99 -13.33 0.14
CA SER A 163 -0.63 -13.31 -1.29
C SER A 163 0.22 -12.09 -1.63
N SER A 164 -0.20 -10.89 -1.20
CA SER A 164 0.54 -9.65 -1.46
C SER A 164 1.95 -9.67 -0.86
N ILE A 165 2.08 -10.11 0.40
CA ILE A 165 3.37 -10.19 1.09
C ILE A 165 4.29 -11.23 0.43
N THR A 166 3.76 -12.39 0.05
CA THR A 166 4.51 -13.44 -0.64
C THR A 166 5.01 -12.93 -1.99
N GLU A 167 4.16 -12.27 -2.76
CA GLU A 167 4.53 -11.74 -4.08
C GLU A 167 5.60 -10.65 -3.98
N LEU A 168 5.52 -9.77 -2.97
CA LEU A 168 6.57 -8.77 -2.72
C LEU A 168 7.93 -9.43 -2.42
N LEU A 169 7.96 -10.58 -1.75
CA LEU A 169 9.20 -11.34 -1.55
C LEU A 169 9.69 -11.99 -2.84
N ASN A 170 8.78 -12.53 -3.66
CA ASN A 170 9.12 -13.14 -4.94
C ASN A 170 9.76 -12.11 -5.89
N VAL A 171 9.22 -10.90 -5.96
CA VAL A 171 9.73 -9.82 -6.83
C VAL A 171 11.20 -9.49 -6.54
N VAL A 172 11.65 -9.62 -5.29
CA VAL A 172 13.03 -9.30 -4.92
C VAL A 172 14.01 -10.45 -5.14
N ASN A 173 13.53 -11.65 -5.53
CA ASN A 173 14.35 -12.82 -5.89
C ASN A 173 15.44 -13.15 -4.85
N GLY A 174 15.11 -13.14 -3.57
CA GLY A 174 16.07 -13.43 -2.49
C GLY A 174 17.03 -12.29 -2.14
N ASP A 175 16.89 -11.12 -2.76
CA ASP A 175 17.70 -9.94 -2.44
C ASP A 175 16.98 -8.99 -1.48
N ALA A 176 17.21 -9.16 -0.17
CA ALA A 176 16.61 -8.33 0.87
C ALA A 176 16.93 -6.82 0.73
N SER A 177 18.01 -6.45 0.03
CA SER A 177 18.37 -5.05 -0.18
C SER A 177 17.33 -4.28 -0.99
N LYS A 178 16.58 -4.98 -1.84
CA LYS A 178 15.53 -4.43 -2.70
C LYS A 178 14.19 -4.24 -2.00
N LEU A 179 14.00 -4.83 -0.83
CA LEU A 179 12.77 -4.65 -0.04
C LEU A 179 12.68 -3.23 0.53
N SER A 180 11.55 -2.59 0.35
CA SER A 180 11.30 -1.28 0.93
C SER A 180 11.05 -1.38 2.45
N LYS A 181 11.32 -0.29 3.18
CA LYS A 181 10.99 -0.19 4.61
C LYS A 181 9.51 -0.40 4.90
N LEU A 182 8.65 -0.16 3.92
CA LEU A 182 7.20 -0.33 4.06
C LEU A 182 6.79 -1.80 4.16
N PHE A 183 7.62 -2.73 3.70
CA PHE A 183 7.33 -4.16 3.75
C PHE A 183 7.05 -4.66 5.18
N LEU A 184 7.95 -4.37 6.12
CA LEU A 184 7.73 -4.79 7.52
C LEU A 184 6.60 -4.00 8.19
N ARG A 185 6.38 -2.78 7.77
CA ARG A 185 5.24 -2.02 8.26
C ARG A 185 3.91 -2.63 7.81
N LEU A 186 3.84 -3.07 6.56
CA LEU A 186 2.68 -3.85 6.09
C LEU A 186 2.51 -5.11 6.93
N LEU A 187 3.59 -5.86 7.19
CA LEU A 187 3.55 -7.09 7.96
C LEU A 187 3.06 -6.84 9.40
N ILE A 188 3.59 -5.82 10.09
CA ILE A 188 3.15 -5.42 11.44
C ILE A 188 1.67 -5.04 11.44
N GLN A 189 1.23 -4.20 10.50
CA GLN A 189 -0.18 -3.78 10.40
C GLN A 189 -1.09 -4.96 10.08
N SER A 190 -0.65 -5.86 9.20
CA SER A 190 -1.42 -7.07 8.85
C SER A 190 -1.65 -7.96 10.07
N VAL A 191 -0.64 -8.21 10.90
CA VAL A 191 -0.78 -9.00 12.13
C VAL A 191 -1.67 -8.31 13.16
N THR A 192 -1.55 -6.98 13.27
CA THR A 192 -2.36 -6.20 14.21
C THR A 192 -3.85 -6.27 13.86
N LEU A 193 -4.18 -6.22 12.56
CA LEU A 193 -5.57 -6.26 12.07
C LEU A 193 -6.10 -7.69 11.89
N ARG A 194 -5.21 -8.65 11.66
CA ARG A 194 -5.51 -10.06 11.38
C ARG A 194 -4.57 -10.95 12.21
N PRO A 195 -4.90 -11.19 13.50
CA PRO A 195 -4.05 -12.00 14.39
C PRO A 195 -3.76 -13.41 13.89
N GLU A 196 -4.65 -13.96 13.04
CA GLU A 196 -4.45 -15.24 12.35
C GLU A 196 -3.24 -15.28 11.41
N LEU A 197 -2.66 -14.12 11.08
CA LEU A 197 -1.44 -14.00 10.28
C LEU A 197 -0.14 -14.18 11.10
N LYS A 198 -0.25 -14.42 12.39
CA LYS A 198 0.89 -14.50 13.31
C LYS A 198 1.94 -15.53 12.88
N LEU A 199 1.54 -16.78 12.66
CA LEU A 199 2.45 -17.85 12.22
C LEU A 199 3.05 -17.57 10.84
N PHE A 200 2.25 -17.13 9.90
CA PHE A 200 2.72 -16.72 8.58
C PHE A 200 3.78 -15.61 8.68
N SER A 201 3.57 -14.63 9.57
CA SER A 201 4.52 -13.54 9.75
C SER A 201 5.84 -13.99 10.37
N LEU A 202 5.83 -15.01 11.23
CA LEU A 202 7.03 -15.65 11.73
C LEU A 202 7.79 -16.39 10.61
N GLU A 203 7.09 -17.11 9.74
CA GLU A 203 7.69 -17.75 8.55
C GLU A 203 8.36 -16.71 7.63
N ILE A 204 7.72 -15.54 7.45
CA ILE A 204 8.31 -14.43 6.69
C ILE A 204 9.58 -13.91 7.38
N CYS A 205 9.57 -13.75 8.71
CA CYS A 205 10.77 -13.34 9.46
C CYS A 205 11.91 -14.36 9.30
N LEU A 206 11.63 -15.67 9.33
CA LEU A 206 12.63 -16.71 9.07
C LEU A 206 13.24 -16.58 7.68
N LYS A 207 12.41 -16.41 6.64
CA LYS A 207 12.90 -16.17 5.27
C LYS A 207 13.78 -14.93 5.18
N LEU A 208 13.41 -13.83 5.86
CA LEU A 208 14.24 -12.63 5.90
C LEU A 208 15.58 -12.87 6.61
N ILE A 209 15.61 -13.72 7.63
CA ILE A 209 16.83 -14.14 8.30
C ILE A 209 17.70 -14.98 7.35
N GLU A 210 17.13 -15.95 6.62
CA GLU A 210 17.84 -16.73 5.60
C GLU A 210 18.45 -15.85 4.49
N MET A 211 17.78 -14.70 4.19
CA MET A 211 18.28 -13.69 3.26
C MET A 211 19.36 -12.77 3.86
N GLU A 212 19.81 -13.01 5.10
CA GLU A 212 20.80 -12.19 5.81
C GLU A 212 20.42 -10.70 5.92
N ILE A 213 19.17 -10.43 6.27
CA ILE A 213 18.60 -9.09 6.30
C ILE A 213 19.39 -8.11 7.19
N TRP A 214 20.05 -8.58 8.25
CA TRP A 214 20.83 -7.75 9.18
C TRP A 214 22.02 -7.06 8.50
N THR A 215 22.61 -7.69 7.47
CA THR A 215 23.70 -7.12 6.67
C THR A 215 23.17 -6.37 5.46
N LYS A 216 22.23 -6.98 4.70
CA LYS A 216 21.74 -6.47 3.42
C LYS A 216 20.79 -5.27 3.57
N ASN A 217 19.99 -5.23 4.64
CA ASN A 217 19.03 -4.15 4.89
C ASN A 217 18.85 -3.85 6.40
N PRO A 218 19.80 -3.13 7.03
CA PRO A 218 19.74 -2.85 8.47
C PRO A 218 18.48 -2.11 8.93
N SER A 219 17.85 -1.36 8.02
CA SER A 219 16.60 -0.64 8.33
C SER A 219 15.41 -1.59 8.46
N LEU A 220 15.35 -2.61 7.61
CA LEU A 220 14.35 -3.69 7.70
C LEU A 220 14.64 -4.57 8.92
N TRP A 221 15.92 -4.88 9.20
CA TRP A 221 16.31 -5.63 10.38
C TRP A 221 15.78 -5.00 11.68
N LYS A 222 15.89 -3.68 11.84
CA LYS A 222 15.28 -2.98 12.98
C LYS A 222 13.78 -3.23 13.09
N GLY A 223 13.07 -3.26 11.97
CA GLY A 223 11.64 -3.59 11.96
C GLY A 223 11.34 -5.04 12.36
N CYS A 224 12.15 -6.02 11.95
CA CYS A 224 12.05 -7.40 12.43
C CYS A 224 12.20 -7.48 13.94
N LEU A 225 13.18 -6.76 14.51
CA LEU A 225 13.39 -6.69 15.97
C LEU A 225 12.23 -6.03 16.73
N HIS A 226 11.41 -5.21 16.05
CA HIS A 226 10.15 -4.71 16.61
C HIS A 226 9.00 -5.70 16.49
N LEU A 227 8.96 -6.47 15.41
CA LEU A 227 7.88 -7.41 15.14
C LEU A 227 7.98 -8.69 16.00
N LEU A 228 9.19 -9.28 16.10
CA LEU A 228 9.40 -10.56 16.79
C LEU A 228 8.90 -10.57 18.25
N PRO A 229 9.13 -9.54 19.08
CA PRO A 229 8.61 -9.51 20.45
C PRO A 229 7.08 -9.56 20.56
N MET A 230 6.33 -9.15 19.50
CA MET A 230 4.87 -9.22 19.48
C MET A 230 4.35 -10.67 19.50
N PHE A 231 5.21 -11.62 19.15
CA PHE A 231 4.86 -13.05 19.09
C PHE A 231 5.19 -13.81 20.38
N GLY A 232 5.91 -13.18 21.33
CA GLY A 232 6.28 -13.82 22.57
C GLY A 232 7.16 -15.05 22.34
N GLU A 233 6.84 -16.16 23.04
CA GLU A 233 7.63 -17.40 22.99
C GLU A 233 7.68 -18.06 21.61
N GLU A 234 6.67 -17.88 20.79
CA GLU A 234 6.64 -18.41 19.42
C GLU A 234 7.78 -17.85 18.56
N SER A 235 8.28 -16.65 18.86
CA SER A 235 9.42 -16.04 18.16
C SER A 235 10.79 -16.59 18.61
N TYR A 236 10.87 -17.36 19.70
CA TYR A 236 12.16 -17.78 20.24
C TYR A 236 12.94 -18.68 19.29
N HIS A 237 12.26 -19.56 18.56
CA HIS A 237 12.89 -20.36 17.52
C HIS A 237 13.52 -19.48 16.44
N THR A 238 12.84 -18.40 16.05
CA THR A 238 13.32 -17.43 15.06
C THR A 238 14.56 -16.68 15.55
N TYR A 239 14.63 -16.33 16.84
CA TYR A 239 15.85 -15.76 17.41
C TYR A 239 17.00 -16.77 17.44
N LEU A 240 16.72 -18.02 17.79
CA LEU A 240 17.73 -19.08 17.88
C LEU A 240 18.27 -19.53 16.51
N SER A 241 17.57 -19.21 15.42
CA SER A 241 18.09 -19.44 14.06
C SER A 241 19.09 -18.39 13.58
N LEU A 242 19.30 -17.31 14.35
CA LEU A 242 20.30 -16.28 14.05
C LEU A 242 21.72 -16.80 14.25
N PRO A 243 22.69 -16.35 13.43
CA PRO A 243 24.10 -16.55 13.72
C PRO A 243 24.46 -16.00 15.12
N LEU A 244 25.37 -16.71 15.83
CA LEU A 244 25.69 -16.41 17.20
C LEU A 244 26.11 -14.95 17.44
N GLU A 245 26.87 -14.39 16.53
CA GLU A 245 27.32 -12.99 16.61
C GLU A 245 26.13 -12.00 16.54
N VAL A 246 25.19 -12.24 15.62
CA VAL A 246 23.99 -11.41 15.44
C VAL A 246 23.09 -11.54 16.66
N LEU A 247 22.85 -12.77 17.13
CA LEU A 247 22.05 -13.04 18.32
C LEU A 247 22.66 -12.37 19.55
N THR A 248 23.98 -12.48 19.72
CA THR A 248 24.69 -11.81 20.81
C THR A 248 24.52 -10.29 20.76
N GLY A 249 24.57 -9.70 19.57
CA GLY A 249 24.32 -8.28 19.37
C GLY A 249 22.92 -7.86 19.80
N VAL A 250 21.90 -8.65 19.41
CA VAL A 250 20.49 -8.43 19.80
C VAL A 250 20.29 -8.56 21.32
N MET A 251 20.92 -9.55 21.93
CA MET A 251 20.82 -9.80 23.38
C MET A 251 21.50 -8.72 24.24
N LYS A 252 22.65 -8.17 23.80
CA LYS A 252 23.33 -7.06 24.50
C LYS A 252 22.42 -5.84 24.67
N GLY A 253 21.55 -5.60 23.72
CA GLY A 253 20.58 -4.50 23.79
C GLY A 253 19.27 -4.83 24.53
N ASN A 254 19.04 -6.12 24.90
CA ASN A 254 17.75 -6.56 25.44
C ASN A 254 17.90 -7.66 26.52
N VAL A 255 18.21 -7.22 27.75
CA VAL A 255 18.40 -8.12 28.91
C VAL A 255 17.16 -8.96 29.22
N LYS A 256 15.95 -8.43 28.94
CA LYS A 256 14.71 -9.16 29.17
C LYS A 256 14.58 -10.34 28.20
N LEU A 257 14.87 -10.13 26.92
CA LEU A 257 14.91 -11.19 25.92
C LEU A 257 15.95 -12.27 26.28
N LEU A 258 17.15 -11.85 26.71
CA LEU A 258 18.18 -12.79 27.12
C LEU A 258 17.70 -13.74 28.23
N LYS A 259 17.07 -13.19 29.29
CA LYS A 259 16.51 -14.00 30.38
C LYS A 259 15.46 -14.99 29.89
N SER A 260 14.50 -14.50 29.06
CA SER A 260 13.43 -15.34 28.54
C SER A 260 13.93 -16.46 27.62
N LEU A 261 14.87 -16.17 26.71
CA LEU A 261 15.49 -17.17 25.84
C LEU A 261 16.33 -18.20 26.65
N SER A 262 17.08 -17.74 27.65
CA SER A 262 17.84 -18.63 28.50
C SER A 262 16.95 -19.60 29.29
N SER A 263 15.82 -19.13 29.80
CA SER A 263 14.81 -19.98 30.45
C SER A 263 14.19 -20.98 29.47
N TYR A 264 13.85 -20.53 28.29
CA TYR A 264 13.27 -21.38 27.23
C TYR A 264 14.22 -22.52 26.81
N VAL A 265 15.52 -22.23 26.62
CA VAL A 265 16.51 -23.24 26.24
C VAL A 265 16.77 -24.25 27.39
N LYS A 266 16.71 -23.82 28.67
CA LYS A 266 16.90 -24.71 29.82
C LYS A 266 15.73 -25.68 30.04
N LEU A 267 14.53 -25.35 29.54
CA LEU A 267 13.33 -26.18 29.71
C LEU A 267 13.13 -27.20 28.58
N ARG A 268 13.96 -27.18 27.55
CA ARG A 268 14.01 -28.16 26.46
C ARG A 268 15.24 -29.03 26.50
#